data_e9d5c23cfcb064b29304cbecc205e316
#
_entry.id   e9d5c23cfcb064b29304cbecc205e316
#
_cell.length_a   1.000
_cell.length_b   1.000
_cell.length_c   1.000
_cell.angle_alpha   90.00
_cell.angle_beta   90.00
_cell.angle_gamma   90.00
#
_symmetry.space_group_name_H-M   'P 1'
#
loop_
_entity.id
_entity.type
_entity.pdbx_description
1 polymer ?
#
loop_
_entity_poly.entity_id
_entity_poly.type
_entity_poly.pdbx_seq_one_letter_code
_entity_poly.pdbx_strand_id
1 'polypeptide(L)'
;MAVVANRYARALLEALCQDNSPGPDAGHEQLIQIRQLLDTEPDARKLLVNPVIPPERRDQFLSEIGQALGLDGRVLRLLAMIVERRRLNILNDLIDNYQKMLDERNGIVRALVTSAAPLSEAEQRDIALRLEKSLGQRVVMDVREDPTLIGGLVVRIGSTVYDGSLRQHLEGFRERLLAS
;
A
#
# COMPACT_ATOMS: atom_id res chain seq x y z
N MET A 1 16.13 -3.26 -3.47
CA MET A 1 15.93 -1.95 -2.80
C MET A 1 14.92 -2.00 -1.65
N ALA A 2 14.12 -3.04 -1.57
CA ALA A 2 13.10 -3.23 -0.51
C ALA A 2 13.60 -3.09 0.95
N VAL A 3 14.80 -3.57 1.28
CA VAL A 3 15.34 -3.50 2.65
C VAL A 3 15.55 -2.05 3.13
N VAL A 4 15.98 -1.16 2.23
CA VAL A 4 16.21 0.25 2.56
C VAL A 4 14.87 0.97 2.76
N ALA A 5 13.91 0.74 1.88
CA ALA A 5 12.56 1.30 1.98
C ALA A 5 11.86 0.87 3.29
N ASN A 6 11.98 -0.41 3.66
CA ASN A 6 11.45 -0.96 4.91
C ASN A 6 12.03 -0.25 6.15
N ARG A 7 13.35 0.01 6.16
CA ARG A 7 14.00 0.70 7.29
C ARG A 7 13.51 2.15 7.44
N TYR A 8 13.33 2.88 6.34
CA TYR A 8 12.79 4.23 6.38
C TYR A 8 11.32 4.26 6.82
N ALA A 9 10.51 3.33 6.31
CA ALA A 9 9.12 3.18 6.70
C ALA A 9 8.97 2.93 8.21
N ARG A 10 9.77 1.99 8.75
CA ARG A 10 9.79 1.68 10.18
C ARG A 10 10.19 2.88 11.02
N ALA A 11 11.28 3.56 10.66
CA ALA A 11 11.76 4.72 11.40
C ALA A 11 10.71 5.85 11.44
N LEU A 12 10.01 6.10 10.31
CA LEU A 12 8.94 7.10 10.29
C LEU A 12 7.76 6.68 11.16
N LEU A 13 7.33 5.41 11.06
CA LEU A 13 6.24 4.88 11.86
C LEU A 13 6.53 5.00 13.35
N GLU A 14 7.73 4.60 13.79
CA GLU A 14 8.17 4.73 15.18
C GLU A 14 8.18 6.18 15.64
N ALA A 15 8.71 7.09 14.82
CA ALA A 15 8.74 8.52 15.13
C ALA A 15 7.32 9.12 15.28
N LEU A 16 6.37 8.74 14.39
CA LEU A 16 4.99 9.24 14.46
C LEU A 16 4.19 8.60 15.61
N CYS A 17 4.60 7.42 16.08
CA CYS A 17 3.98 6.78 17.23
C CYS A 17 4.35 7.41 18.57
N GLN A 18 5.50 8.08 18.66
CA GLN A 18 5.98 8.65 19.93
C GLN A 18 5.12 9.81 20.41
N ASP A 19 4.72 10.70 19.51
CA ASP A 19 4.01 11.93 19.89
C ASP A 19 2.51 11.92 19.59
N ASN A 20 2.03 10.95 18.82
CA ASN A 20 0.62 10.76 18.40
C ASN A 20 -0.07 11.98 17.75
N SER A 21 0.67 13.05 17.40
CA SER A 21 0.13 14.26 16.77
C SER A 21 1.11 14.81 15.72
N PRO A 22 0.83 14.71 14.44
CA PRO A 22 -0.18 13.83 13.82
C PRO A 22 0.15 12.35 14.02
N GLY A 23 -0.89 11.51 14.08
CA GLY A 23 -0.73 10.08 14.25
C GLY A 23 -0.17 9.37 13.01
N PRO A 24 0.14 8.08 13.14
CA PRO A 24 0.71 7.28 12.03
C PRO A 24 -0.16 7.22 10.77
N ASP A 25 -1.50 7.25 10.92
CA ASP A 25 -2.43 7.25 9.78
C ASP A 25 -2.30 8.54 8.96
N ALA A 26 -2.24 9.69 9.62
CA ALA A 26 -2.01 10.97 8.93
C ALA A 26 -0.64 11.01 8.22
N GLY A 27 0.40 10.38 8.81
CA GLY A 27 1.69 10.24 8.15
C GLY A 27 1.62 9.44 6.86
N HIS A 28 0.80 8.39 6.82
CA HIS A 28 0.53 7.63 5.59
C HIS A 28 -0.16 8.47 4.52
N GLU A 29 -1.20 9.23 4.90
CA GLU A 29 -1.91 10.12 3.98
C GLU A 29 -0.97 11.17 3.38
N GLN A 30 -0.11 11.77 4.18
CA GLN A 30 0.89 12.73 3.70
C GLN A 30 1.88 12.10 2.72
N LEU A 31 2.33 10.88 2.95
CA LEU A 31 3.17 10.17 1.98
C LEU A 31 2.46 9.92 0.64
N ILE A 32 1.16 9.60 0.67
CA ILE A 32 0.33 9.46 -0.54
C ILE A 32 0.22 10.80 -1.27
N GLN A 33 -0.03 11.91 -0.56
CA GLN A 33 -0.09 13.25 -1.15
C GLN A 33 1.22 13.63 -1.85
N ILE A 34 2.37 13.34 -1.22
CA ILE A 34 3.69 13.55 -1.84
C ILE A 34 3.81 12.75 -3.14
N ARG A 35 3.43 11.47 -3.14
CA ARG A 35 3.45 10.64 -4.34
C ARG A 35 2.58 11.21 -5.44
N GLN A 36 1.34 11.59 -5.11
CA GLN A 36 0.40 12.17 -6.07
C GLN A 36 0.95 13.46 -6.69
N LEU A 37 1.53 14.35 -5.87
CA LEU A 37 2.18 15.56 -6.37
C LEU A 37 3.29 15.24 -7.37
N LEU A 38 4.18 14.30 -7.03
CA LEU A 38 5.30 13.92 -7.89
C LEU A 38 4.90 13.16 -9.16
N ASP A 39 3.73 12.51 -9.16
CA ASP A 39 3.18 11.84 -10.33
C ASP A 39 2.42 12.83 -11.25
N THR A 40 1.74 13.83 -10.65
CA THR A 40 1.00 14.87 -11.39
C THR A 40 1.93 15.92 -11.97
N GLU A 41 3.01 16.26 -11.25
CA GLU A 41 3.96 17.31 -11.60
C GLU A 41 5.35 16.72 -11.91
N PRO A 42 5.61 16.27 -13.16
CA PRO A 42 6.90 15.67 -13.52
C PRO A 42 8.09 16.61 -13.33
N ASP A 43 7.88 17.92 -13.40
CA ASP A 43 8.94 18.91 -13.23
C ASP A 43 9.36 19.04 -11.76
N ALA A 44 8.44 18.87 -10.81
CA ALA A 44 8.76 18.74 -9.39
C ALA A 44 9.68 17.55 -9.14
N ARG A 45 9.36 16.40 -9.73
CA ARG A 45 10.20 15.21 -9.62
C ARG A 45 11.58 15.41 -10.24
N LYS A 46 11.65 16.03 -11.43
CA LYS A 46 12.93 16.34 -12.10
C LYS A 46 13.79 17.25 -11.24
N LEU A 47 13.20 18.29 -10.64
CA LEU A 47 13.90 19.23 -9.77
C LEU A 47 14.55 18.51 -8.59
N LEU A 48 13.83 17.60 -7.94
CA LEU A 48 14.34 16.85 -6.78
C LEU A 48 15.43 15.83 -7.13
N VAL A 49 15.39 15.25 -8.34
CA VAL A 49 16.34 14.19 -8.76
C VAL A 49 17.55 14.75 -9.49
N ASN A 50 17.47 15.93 -10.10
CA ASN A 50 18.53 16.48 -10.95
C ASN A 50 19.76 16.89 -10.11
N PRO A 51 20.94 16.27 -10.37
CA PRO A 51 22.17 16.56 -9.63
C PRO A 51 22.75 17.95 -9.90
N VAL A 52 22.35 18.61 -10.99
CA VAL A 52 22.83 19.95 -11.36
C VAL A 52 22.19 21.03 -10.47
N ILE A 53 21.04 20.75 -9.86
CA ILE A 53 20.36 21.71 -9.01
C ILE A 53 21.06 21.79 -7.65
N PRO A 54 21.43 23.01 -7.20
CA PRO A 54 22.09 23.21 -5.90
C PRO A 54 21.24 22.66 -4.74
N PRO A 55 21.88 22.13 -3.69
CA PRO A 55 21.15 21.59 -2.50
C PRO A 55 20.19 22.63 -1.89
N GLU A 56 20.62 23.88 -1.76
CA GLU A 56 19.82 24.95 -1.15
C GLU A 56 18.49 25.17 -1.88
N ARG A 57 18.50 25.06 -3.21
CA ARG A 57 17.29 25.23 -4.04
C ARG A 57 16.37 24.03 -3.91
N ARG A 58 16.91 22.83 -3.73
CA ARG A 58 16.11 21.63 -3.45
C ARG A 58 15.47 21.70 -2.08
N ASP A 59 16.21 22.15 -1.06
CA ASP A 59 15.71 22.28 0.31
C ASP A 59 14.63 23.36 0.41
N GLN A 60 14.81 24.48 -0.31
CA GLN A 60 13.77 25.51 -0.42
C GLN A 60 12.48 24.92 -1.05
N PHE A 61 12.61 24.20 -2.16
CA PHE A 61 11.48 23.58 -2.83
C PHE A 61 10.79 22.50 -1.96
N LEU A 62 11.55 21.71 -1.21
CA LEU A 62 10.99 20.78 -0.23
C LEU A 62 10.21 21.48 0.87
N SER A 63 10.72 22.64 1.34
CA SER A 63 10.02 23.47 2.32
C SER A 63 8.70 24.03 1.77
N GLU A 64 8.70 24.48 0.51
CA GLU A 64 7.50 24.97 -0.18
C GLU A 64 6.44 23.83 -0.32
N ILE A 65 6.86 22.62 -0.71
CA ILE A 65 5.99 21.43 -0.73
C ILE A 65 5.45 21.15 0.67
N GLY A 66 6.31 21.19 1.68
CA GLY A 66 5.94 20.95 3.07
C GLY A 66 4.86 21.90 3.56
N GLN A 67 4.97 23.18 3.22
CA GLN A 67 3.98 24.21 3.57
C GLN A 67 2.68 24.05 2.78
N ALA A 68 2.79 23.83 1.46
CA ALA A 68 1.62 23.68 0.58
C ALA A 68 0.74 22.47 0.93
N LEU A 69 1.36 21.36 1.31
CA LEU A 69 0.66 20.12 1.69
C LEU A 69 0.42 20.00 3.21
N GLY A 70 0.89 20.93 4.02
CA GLY A 70 0.76 20.86 5.48
C GLY A 70 1.46 19.64 6.08
N LEU A 71 2.64 19.27 5.56
CA LEU A 71 3.37 18.09 5.99
C LEU A 71 3.91 18.23 7.41
N ASP A 72 3.83 17.13 8.16
CA ASP A 72 4.54 17.01 9.44
C ASP A 72 6.06 17.10 9.24
N GLY A 73 6.75 17.74 10.17
CA GLY A 73 8.19 17.93 10.09
C GLY A 73 9.00 16.64 10.01
N ARG A 74 8.48 15.52 10.53
CA ARG A 74 9.12 14.18 10.45
C ARG A 74 9.00 13.60 9.05
N VAL A 75 7.83 13.75 8.41
CA VAL A 75 7.59 13.34 7.02
C VAL A 75 8.45 14.17 6.08
N LEU A 76 8.48 15.49 6.26
CA LEU A 76 9.32 16.39 5.47
C LEU A 76 10.82 16.05 5.62
N ARG A 77 11.27 15.79 6.84
CA ARG A 77 12.67 15.38 7.11
C ARG A 77 13.01 14.05 6.45
N LEU A 78 12.10 13.09 6.47
CA LEU A 78 12.27 11.83 5.75
C LEU A 78 12.41 12.05 4.24
N LEU A 79 11.53 12.89 3.66
CA LEU A 79 11.57 13.23 2.24
C LEU A 79 12.89 13.90 1.87
N ALA A 80 13.36 14.86 2.68
CA ALA A 80 14.65 15.51 2.48
C ALA A 80 15.81 14.50 2.49
N MET A 81 15.85 13.57 3.46
CA MET A 81 16.86 12.51 3.51
C MET A 81 16.86 11.61 2.26
N ILE A 82 15.69 11.26 1.75
CA ILE A 82 15.57 10.41 0.56
C ILE A 82 16.09 11.17 -0.67
N VAL A 83 15.75 12.45 -0.80
CA VAL A 83 16.19 13.31 -1.90
C VAL A 83 17.70 13.55 -1.85
N GLU A 84 18.25 13.89 -0.69
CA GLU A 84 19.69 14.09 -0.48
C GLU A 84 20.50 12.85 -0.89
N ARG A 85 20.00 11.66 -0.53
CA ARG A 85 20.61 10.37 -0.86
C ARG A 85 20.29 9.87 -2.27
N ARG A 86 19.63 10.67 -3.09
CA ARG A 86 19.21 10.34 -4.48
C ARG A 86 18.40 9.04 -4.56
N ARG A 87 17.53 8.81 -3.58
CA ARG A 87 16.74 7.58 -3.43
C ARG A 87 15.24 7.81 -3.60
N LEU A 88 14.83 8.86 -4.31
CA LEU A 88 13.41 9.15 -4.54
C LEU A 88 12.67 7.99 -5.22
N ASN A 89 13.38 7.12 -5.94
CA ASN A 89 12.85 5.92 -6.57
C ASN A 89 12.33 4.85 -5.56
N ILE A 90 12.72 4.92 -4.28
CA ILE A 90 12.21 4.00 -3.26
C ILE A 90 10.90 4.48 -2.63
N LEU A 91 10.38 5.64 -3.01
CA LEU A 91 9.21 6.26 -2.36
C LEU A 91 7.98 5.33 -2.40
N ASN A 92 7.71 4.70 -3.53
CA ASN A 92 6.58 3.76 -3.67
C ASN A 92 6.77 2.54 -2.75
N ASP A 93 7.94 1.89 -2.79
CA ASP A 93 8.26 0.77 -1.91
C ASP A 93 8.15 1.18 -0.42
N LEU A 94 8.51 2.42 -0.09
CA LEU A 94 8.43 2.96 1.26
C LEU A 94 6.98 3.11 1.70
N ILE A 95 6.12 3.69 0.87
CA ILE A 95 4.67 3.85 1.14
C ILE A 95 4.03 2.49 1.35
N ASP A 96 4.31 1.52 0.47
CA ASP A 96 3.75 0.17 0.56
C ASP A 96 4.19 -0.56 1.85
N ASN A 97 5.47 -0.42 2.23
CA ASN A 97 5.97 -1.00 3.47
C ASN A 97 5.39 -0.30 4.71
N TYR A 98 5.25 1.03 4.66
CA TYR A 98 4.63 1.80 5.74
C TYR A 98 3.19 1.37 5.97
N GLN A 99 2.40 1.24 4.88
CA GLN A 99 1.02 0.75 4.95
C GLN A 99 0.93 -0.64 5.58
N LYS A 100 1.79 -1.57 5.17
CA LYS A 100 1.83 -2.93 5.74
C LYS A 100 2.09 -2.91 7.25
N MET A 101 3.08 -2.13 7.69
CA MET A 101 3.41 -2.02 9.12
C MET A 101 2.29 -1.35 9.92
N LEU A 102 1.60 -0.37 9.32
CA LEU A 102 0.46 0.31 9.91
C LEU A 102 -0.72 -0.65 10.06
N ASP A 103 -1.01 -1.44 9.03
CA ASP A 103 -2.05 -2.47 9.05
C ASP A 103 -1.75 -3.55 10.11
N GLU A 104 -0.52 -4.06 10.17
CA GLU A 104 -0.08 -5.03 11.19
C GLU A 104 -0.29 -4.47 12.60
N ARG A 105 0.08 -3.20 12.81
CA ARG A 105 -0.11 -2.54 14.10
C ARG A 105 -1.58 -2.40 14.49
N ASN A 106 -2.43 -2.07 13.52
CA ASN A 106 -3.87 -1.86 13.73
C ASN A 106 -4.68 -3.17 13.71
N GLY A 107 -4.01 -4.33 13.56
CA GLY A 107 -4.68 -5.63 13.45
C GLY A 107 -5.56 -5.73 12.20
N ILE A 108 -5.18 -5.03 11.13
CA ILE A 108 -5.90 -5.03 9.86
C ILE A 108 -5.23 -6.00 8.88
N VAL A 109 -6.03 -6.84 8.24
CA VAL A 109 -5.61 -7.72 7.15
C VAL A 109 -6.21 -7.19 5.84
N ARG A 110 -5.35 -6.97 4.84
CA ARG A 110 -5.81 -6.62 3.49
C ARG A 110 -5.99 -7.87 2.65
N ALA A 111 -7.21 -8.04 2.14
CA ALA A 111 -7.57 -9.13 1.25
C ALA A 111 -7.86 -8.58 -0.16
N LEU A 112 -7.13 -9.06 -1.17
CA LEU A 112 -7.47 -8.83 -2.56
C LEU A 112 -8.46 -9.91 -2.99
N VAL A 113 -9.69 -9.51 -3.29
CA VAL A 113 -10.75 -10.40 -3.75
C VAL A 113 -10.94 -10.20 -5.25
N THR A 114 -10.71 -11.25 -6.02
CA THR A 114 -10.95 -11.24 -7.47
C THR A 114 -12.20 -12.06 -7.77
N SER A 115 -13.16 -11.47 -8.47
CA SER A 115 -14.43 -12.13 -8.84
C SER A 115 -14.62 -12.12 -10.36
N ALA A 116 -15.39 -13.09 -10.87
CA ALA A 116 -15.75 -13.19 -12.29
C ALA A 116 -16.77 -12.11 -12.71
N ALA A 117 -17.54 -11.57 -11.77
CA ALA A 117 -18.57 -10.55 -11.97
C ALA A 117 -18.53 -9.52 -10.86
N PRO A 118 -19.10 -8.32 -11.08
CA PRO A 118 -19.19 -7.29 -10.05
C PRO A 118 -19.89 -7.82 -8.80
N LEU A 119 -19.28 -7.59 -7.64
CA LEU A 119 -19.89 -7.95 -6.36
C LEU A 119 -20.74 -6.79 -5.83
N SER A 120 -21.96 -7.08 -5.47
CA SER A 120 -22.82 -6.12 -4.76
C SER A 120 -22.25 -5.77 -3.38
N GLU A 121 -22.61 -4.62 -2.84
CA GLU A 121 -22.18 -4.23 -1.48
C GLU A 121 -22.56 -5.25 -0.40
N ALA A 122 -23.70 -5.93 -0.56
CA ALA A 122 -24.15 -6.96 0.37
C ALA A 122 -23.23 -8.18 0.34
N GLU A 123 -22.84 -8.64 -0.86
CA GLU A 123 -21.90 -9.76 -1.03
C GLU A 123 -20.52 -9.40 -0.50
N GLN A 124 -20.04 -8.20 -0.76
CA GLN A 124 -18.76 -7.72 -0.22
C GLN A 124 -18.75 -7.73 1.31
N ARG A 125 -19.83 -7.27 1.94
CA ARG A 125 -19.97 -7.30 3.40
C ARG A 125 -20.00 -8.72 3.96
N ASP A 126 -20.72 -9.64 3.32
CA ASP A 126 -20.79 -11.05 3.76
C ASP A 126 -19.43 -11.73 3.67
N ILE A 127 -18.69 -11.50 2.56
CA ILE A 127 -17.33 -12.01 2.38
C ILE A 127 -16.40 -11.44 3.45
N ALA A 128 -16.46 -10.12 3.71
CA ALA A 128 -15.64 -9.49 4.75
C ALA A 128 -15.89 -10.13 6.12
N LEU A 129 -17.16 -10.26 6.53
CA LEU A 129 -17.53 -10.85 7.82
C LEU A 129 -17.05 -12.30 7.97
N ARG A 130 -17.14 -13.10 6.91
CA ARG A 130 -16.63 -14.49 6.91
C ARG A 130 -15.11 -14.54 7.05
N LEU A 131 -14.41 -13.66 6.35
CA LEU A 131 -12.95 -13.56 6.45
C LEU A 131 -12.52 -13.08 7.85
N GLU A 132 -13.17 -12.06 8.40
CA GLU A 132 -12.91 -11.55 9.75
C GLU A 132 -13.12 -12.64 10.80
N LYS A 133 -14.22 -13.40 10.68
CA LYS A 133 -14.52 -14.52 11.59
C LYS A 133 -13.46 -15.62 11.50
N SER A 134 -12.94 -15.89 10.30
CA SER A 134 -11.93 -16.93 10.08
C SER A 134 -10.55 -16.51 10.54
N LEU A 135 -10.19 -15.22 10.37
CA LEU A 135 -8.86 -14.69 10.66
C LEU A 135 -8.75 -14.12 12.07
N GLY A 136 -9.88 -13.81 12.73
CA GLY A 136 -9.89 -13.14 14.03
C GLY A 136 -9.37 -11.70 14.00
N GLN A 137 -9.29 -11.08 12.81
CA GLN A 137 -8.76 -9.75 12.58
C GLN A 137 -9.68 -8.96 11.66
N ARG A 138 -9.63 -7.63 11.73
CA ARG A 138 -10.39 -6.77 10.83
C ARG A 138 -9.88 -6.91 9.40
N VAL A 139 -10.80 -7.06 8.44
CA VAL A 139 -10.46 -7.25 7.03
C VAL A 139 -10.84 -6.03 6.20
N VAL A 140 -9.87 -5.48 5.49
CA VAL A 140 -10.09 -4.48 4.43
C VAL A 140 -9.97 -5.17 3.10
N MET A 141 -11.06 -5.15 2.31
CA MET A 141 -11.09 -5.81 1.01
C MET A 141 -10.83 -4.82 -0.12
N ASP A 142 -9.96 -5.24 -1.04
CA ASP A 142 -9.79 -4.63 -2.36
C ASP A 142 -10.42 -5.58 -3.38
N VAL A 143 -11.50 -5.14 -4.05
CA VAL A 143 -12.26 -5.99 -4.97
C VAL A 143 -11.86 -5.67 -6.39
N ARG A 144 -11.51 -6.70 -7.16
CA ARG A 144 -11.20 -6.61 -8.58
C ARG A 144 -12.06 -7.57 -9.39
N GLU A 145 -12.39 -7.16 -10.60
CA GLU A 145 -13.07 -8.01 -11.56
C GLU A 145 -12.06 -8.63 -12.52
N ASP A 146 -12.20 -9.91 -12.75
CA ASP A 146 -11.44 -10.64 -13.77
C ASP A 146 -12.40 -11.54 -14.58
N PRO A 147 -12.84 -11.09 -15.77
CA PRO A 147 -13.75 -11.86 -16.61
C PRO A 147 -13.15 -13.19 -17.13
N THR A 148 -11.85 -13.42 -16.96
CA THR A 148 -11.21 -14.69 -17.33
C THR A 148 -11.51 -15.81 -16.32
N LEU A 149 -12.01 -15.46 -15.14
CA LEU A 149 -12.54 -16.44 -14.19
C LEU A 149 -13.88 -16.97 -14.71
N ILE A 150 -14.01 -18.27 -14.84
CA ILE A 150 -15.25 -18.93 -15.28
C ILE A 150 -16.38 -18.73 -14.25
N GLY A 151 -16.03 -18.43 -13.00
CA GLY A 151 -16.94 -18.19 -11.87
C GLY A 151 -16.23 -18.44 -10.54
N GLY A 152 -16.90 -18.02 -9.44
CA GLY A 152 -16.34 -18.10 -8.09
C GLY A 152 -15.49 -16.91 -7.71
N LEU A 153 -14.71 -17.05 -6.63
CA LEU A 153 -13.90 -16.02 -6.01
C LEU A 153 -12.47 -16.52 -5.80
N VAL A 154 -11.50 -15.65 -6.02
CA VAL A 154 -10.11 -15.85 -5.59
C VAL A 154 -9.79 -14.79 -4.55
N VAL A 155 -9.40 -15.22 -3.34
CA VAL A 155 -9.02 -14.32 -2.25
C VAL A 155 -7.54 -14.46 -1.98
N ARG A 156 -6.81 -13.36 -2.07
CA ARG A 156 -5.38 -13.31 -1.75
C ARG A 156 -5.16 -12.48 -0.48
N ILE A 157 -4.47 -13.08 0.49
CA ILE A 157 -4.08 -12.44 1.73
C ILE A 157 -2.57 -12.58 1.87
N GLY A 158 -1.85 -11.49 1.66
CA GLY A 158 -0.39 -11.52 1.63
C GLY A 158 0.14 -12.49 0.56
N SER A 159 0.85 -13.55 0.97
CA SER A 159 1.36 -14.61 0.09
C SER A 159 0.39 -15.79 -0.07
N THR A 160 -0.66 -15.86 0.73
CA THR A 160 -1.62 -16.97 0.71
C THR A 160 -2.75 -16.67 -0.28
N VAL A 161 -3.07 -17.65 -1.13
CA VAL A 161 -4.16 -17.58 -2.10
C VAL A 161 -5.19 -18.65 -1.75
N TYR A 162 -6.41 -18.21 -1.54
CA TYR A 162 -7.58 -19.08 -1.40
C TYR A 162 -8.36 -19.02 -2.72
N ASP A 163 -8.25 -20.06 -3.51
CA ASP A 163 -8.90 -20.17 -4.80
C ASP A 163 -10.20 -20.97 -4.67
N GLY A 164 -11.34 -20.27 -4.70
CA GLY A 164 -12.69 -20.83 -4.75
C GLY A 164 -13.30 -20.76 -6.14
N SER A 165 -12.49 -20.69 -7.19
CA SER A 165 -12.99 -20.65 -8.57
C SER A 165 -13.59 -21.99 -9.02
N LEU A 166 -14.58 -21.93 -9.93
CA LEU A 166 -15.16 -23.11 -10.56
C LEU A 166 -14.11 -23.92 -11.32
N ARG A 167 -13.06 -23.28 -11.84
CA ARG A 167 -11.96 -23.96 -12.52
C ARG A 167 -11.27 -24.95 -11.59
N GLN A 168 -10.91 -24.53 -10.38
CA GLN A 168 -10.25 -25.41 -9.40
C GLN A 168 -11.16 -26.56 -8.96
N HIS A 169 -12.46 -26.29 -8.80
CA HIS A 169 -13.44 -27.37 -8.54
C HIS A 169 -13.52 -28.39 -9.67
N LEU A 170 -13.55 -27.94 -10.92
CA LEU A 170 -13.58 -28.81 -12.10
C LEU A 170 -12.28 -29.61 -12.27
N GLU A 171 -11.13 -28.99 -12.04
CA GLU A 171 -9.84 -29.68 -12.07
C GLU A 171 -9.76 -30.76 -10.98
N GLY A 172 -10.19 -30.46 -9.77
CA GLY A 172 -10.26 -31.44 -8.68
C GLY A 172 -11.27 -32.58 -8.94
N PHE A 173 -12.37 -32.33 -9.66
CA PHE A 173 -13.28 -33.38 -10.14
C PHE A 173 -12.63 -34.26 -11.21
N ARG A 174 -11.94 -33.64 -12.17
CA ARG A 174 -11.24 -34.37 -13.24
C ARG A 174 -10.15 -35.30 -12.69
N GLU A 175 -9.36 -34.79 -11.72
CA GLU A 175 -8.32 -35.62 -11.08
C GLU A 175 -8.91 -36.83 -10.33
N ARG A 176 -10.03 -36.64 -9.60
CA ARG A 176 -10.71 -37.76 -8.91
C ARG A 176 -11.27 -38.79 -9.86
N LEU A 177 -11.77 -38.38 -11.04
CA LEU A 177 -12.29 -39.29 -12.07
C LEU A 177 -11.16 -40.04 -12.79
N LEU A 178 -9.97 -39.47 -12.92
CA LEU A 178 -8.82 -40.11 -13.53
C LEU A 178 -8.05 -41.02 -12.56
N ALA A 179 -8.24 -40.86 -11.25
CA ALA A 179 -7.62 -41.69 -10.21
C ALA A 179 -8.47 -42.92 -9.79
N SER A 180 -9.70 -43.05 -10.33
CA SER A 180 -10.61 -44.22 -10.17
C SER A 180 -10.55 -45.12 -11.36
#